data_e2265aa6a3c1c6ed70490e6299c8f89e
#
_entry.id   e2265aa6a3c1c6ed70490e6299c8f89e
#
_cell.length_a   1.000
_cell.length_b   1.000
_cell.length_c   1.000
_cell.angle_alpha   90.00
_cell.angle_beta   90.00
_cell.angle_gamma   90.00
#
_symmetry.space_group_name_H-M   'P 1'
#
loop_
_entity.id
_entity.type
_entity.pdbx_description
1 polymer ?
#
loop_
_entity_poly.entity_id
_entity_poly.type
_entity_poly.pdbx_seq_one_letter_code
_entity_poly.pdbx_strand_id
1 'polypeptide(L)'
;LENASNKGIKIFYVTNRVAELEDATRENIKSLGLPFDDDRDVLLMRDENGWGSDKVSRRALVAKDYRILMLVGDQLTDFISLEEAATDIDSRRKLAEKYSDMWGKKWFMLTNPMYGKWEGAIYGNKYPDTKEEMMKMRLDALKP
;
A
#
# COMPACT_ATOMS: atom_id res chain seq x y z
N LEU A 1 7.20 12.90 -7.45
CA LEU A 1 7.84 11.81 -8.21
C LEU A 1 8.68 12.34 -9.36
N GLU A 2 8.21 13.35 -10.10
CA GLU A 2 8.91 13.93 -11.24
C GLU A 2 10.35 14.36 -10.90
N ASN A 3 10.54 15.13 -9.82
CA ASN A 3 11.88 15.55 -9.36
C ASN A 3 12.82 14.37 -9.05
N ALA A 4 12.28 13.25 -8.58
CA ALA A 4 13.06 12.04 -8.31
C ALA A 4 13.47 11.37 -9.64
N SER A 5 12.52 11.24 -10.55
CA SER A 5 12.76 10.69 -11.89
C SER A 5 13.80 11.49 -12.65
N ASN A 6 13.72 12.82 -12.63
CA ASN A 6 14.70 13.72 -13.27
C ASN A 6 16.12 13.61 -12.69
N LYS A 7 16.25 13.07 -11.47
CA LYS A 7 17.54 12.75 -10.84
C LYS A 7 17.98 11.30 -11.07
N GLY A 8 17.33 10.58 -11.97
CA GLY A 8 17.68 9.20 -12.32
C GLY A 8 17.14 8.14 -11.34
N ILE A 9 16.27 8.52 -10.40
CA ILE A 9 15.62 7.56 -9.50
C ILE A 9 14.51 6.86 -10.27
N LYS A 10 14.52 5.53 -10.29
CA LYS A 10 13.49 4.72 -10.92
C LYS A 10 12.25 4.65 -10.04
N ILE A 11 11.08 4.83 -10.66
CA ILE A 11 9.78 4.76 -10.00
C ILE A 11 9.13 3.43 -10.36
N PHE A 12 8.70 2.68 -9.36
CA PHE A 12 7.94 1.44 -9.52
C PHE A 12 6.57 1.59 -8.89
N TYR A 13 5.55 1.08 -9.56
CA TYR A 13 4.17 1.08 -9.12
C TYR A 13 3.78 -0.35 -8.71
N VAL A 14 3.50 -0.57 -7.44
CA VAL A 14 3.11 -1.88 -6.90
C VAL A 14 1.66 -1.81 -6.46
N THR A 15 0.77 -2.42 -7.22
CA THR A 15 -0.69 -2.29 -7.02
C THR A 15 -1.38 -3.65 -6.87
N ASN A 16 -2.50 -3.68 -6.15
CA ASN A 16 -3.40 -4.83 -6.10
C ASN A 16 -4.54 -4.77 -7.13
N ARG A 17 -4.47 -3.87 -8.09
CA ARG A 17 -5.26 -4.01 -9.31
C ARG A 17 -4.82 -5.29 -10.02
N VAL A 18 -5.77 -6.00 -10.60
CA VAL A 18 -5.53 -7.26 -11.31
C VAL A 18 -4.85 -7.01 -12.66
N ALA A 19 -4.07 -7.98 -13.13
CA ALA A 19 -3.27 -7.86 -14.36
C ALA A 19 -4.11 -7.50 -15.59
N GLU A 20 -5.37 -7.94 -15.67
CA GLU A 20 -6.29 -7.59 -16.77
C GLU A 20 -6.56 -6.09 -16.90
N LEU A 21 -6.28 -5.32 -15.86
CA LEU A 21 -6.44 -3.85 -15.85
C LEU A 21 -5.13 -3.11 -16.12
N GLU A 22 -4.10 -3.79 -16.63
CA GLU A 22 -2.77 -3.18 -16.81
C GLU A 22 -2.82 -1.96 -17.72
N ASP A 23 -3.38 -2.09 -18.92
CA ASP A 23 -3.46 -0.98 -19.89
C ASP A 23 -4.18 0.24 -19.31
N ALA A 24 -5.35 0.03 -18.69
CA ALA A 24 -6.10 1.09 -18.06
C ALA A 24 -5.34 1.73 -16.88
N THR A 25 -4.55 0.95 -16.15
CA THR A 25 -3.75 1.45 -15.04
C THR A 25 -2.56 2.26 -15.55
N ARG A 26 -1.90 1.81 -16.60
CA ARG A 26 -0.83 2.51 -17.31
C ARG A 26 -1.30 3.86 -17.85
N GLU A 27 -2.44 3.87 -18.53
CA GLU A 27 -3.05 5.11 -19.03
C GLU A 27 -3.40 6.09 -17.91
N ASN A 28 -3.95 5.61 -16.79
CA ASN A 28 -4.23 6.44 -15.62
C ASN A 28 -2.97 7.07 -15.04
N ILE A 29 -1.87 6.31 -14.89
CA ILE A 29 -0.60 6.82 -14.38
C ILE A 29 -0.07 7.92 -15.30
N LYS A 30 -0.06 7.69 -16.62
CA LYS A 30 0.43 8.64 -17.61
C LYS A 30 -0.46 9.90 -17.70
N SER A 31 -1.78 9.73 -17.65
CA SER A 31 -2.71 10.86 -17.71
C SER A 31 -2.60 11.80 -16.50
N LEU A 32 -2.16 11.29 -15.36
CA LEU A 32 -1.87 12.08 -14.17
C LEU A 32 -0.48 12.76 -14.22
N GLY A 33 0.27 12.60 -15.31
CA GLY A 33 1.62 13.16 -15.45
C GLY A 33 2.65 12.49 -14.52
N LEU A 34 2.38 11.27 -14.04
CA LEU A 34 3.33 10.55 -13.21
C LEU A 34 4.41 9.89 -14.08
N PRO A 35 5.69 9.88 -13.63
CA PRO A 35 6.79 9.28 -14.39
C PRO A 35 6.52 7.80 -14.67
N PHE A 36 6.63 7.38 -15.92
CA PHE A 36 6.46 6.00 -16.34
C PHE A 36 7.57 5.62 -17.32
N ASP A 37 8.19 4.46 -17.08
CA ASP A 37 9.26 3.94 -17.93
C ASP A 37 8.65 2.84 -18.83
N ASP A 38 8.45 3.15 -20.12
CA ASP A 38 7.86 2.19 -21.07
C ASP A 38 8.84 1.09 -21.52
N ASP A 39 10.14 1.29 -21.30
CA ASP A 39 11.18 0.33 -21.67
C ASP A 39 11.41 -0.73 -20.58
N ARG A 40 10.72 -0.63 -19.44
CA ARG A 40 10.87 -1.52 -18.30
C ARG A 40 9.50 -1.88 -17.71
N ASP A 41 9.43 -3.06 -17.15
CA ASP A 41 8.30 -3.44 -16.30
C ASP A 41 8.41 -2.72 -14.95
N VAL A 42 7.72 -1.57 -14.84
CA VAL A 42 7.66 -0.74 -13.63
C VAL A 42 6.29 -0.79 -12.95
N LEU A 43 5.34 -1.51 -13.54
CA LEU A 43 3.96 -1.64 -13.03
C LEU A 43 3.73 -3.10 -12.61
N LEU A 44 3.91 -3.38 -11.33
CA LEU A 44 3.84 -4.72 -10.76
C LEU A 44 2.44 -4.95 -10.16
N MET A 45 1.63 -5.74 -10.84
CA MET A 45 0.22 -5.91 -10.53
C MET A 45 -0.06 -7.22 -9.77
N ARG A 46 -1.25 -7.33 -9.18
CA ARG A 46 -1.73 -8.59 -8.65
C ARG A 46 -2.07 -9.54 -9.81
N ASP A 47 -1.90 -10.81 -9.56
CA ASP A 47 -2.16 -11.95 -10.47
C ASP A 47 -1.15 -12.09 -11.61
N GLU A 48 -0.18 -11.17 -11.73
CA GLU A 48 1.02 -11.41 -12.54
C GLU A 48 1.96 -12.39 -11.83
N ASN A 49 2.65 -13.22 -12.59
CA ASN A 49 3.68 -14.14 -12.08
C ASN A 49 3.23 -14.95 -10.83
N GLY A 50 1.93 -15.18 -10.66
CA GLY A 50 1.36 -15.86 -9.50
C GLY A 50 1.34 -15.00 -8.21
N TRP A 51 1.50 -13.70 -8.30
CA TRP A 51 1.45 -12.79 -7.14
C TRP A 51 0.03 -12.61 -6.61
N GLY A 52 -0.15 -12.81 -5.31
CA GLY A 52 -1.38 -12.48 -4.61
C GLY A 52 -1.43 -11.03 -4.13
N SER A 53 -2.25 -10.79 -3.11
CA SER A 53 -2.44 -9.45 -2.53
C SER A 53 -1.26 -8.94 -1.70
N ASP A 54 -0.38 -9.82 -1.21
CA ASP A 54 0.84 -9.42 -0.51
C ASP A 54 1.83 -8.78 -1.48
N LYS A 55 2.35 -7.61 -1.11
CA LYS A 55 3.27 -6.85 -1.94
C LYS A 55 4.75 -7.16 -1.66
N VAL A 56 5.05 -8.04 -0.70
CA VAL A 56 6.43 -8.36 -0.30
C VAL A 56 7.23 -8.94 -1.47
N SER A 57 6.68 -9.92 -2.19
CA SER A 57 7.36 -10.56 -3.32
C SER A 57 7.67 -9.58 -4.45
N ARG A 58 6.75 -8.67 -4.75
CA ARG A 58 6.94 -7.61 -5.76
C ARG A 58 8.01 -6.61 -5.33
N ARG A 59 8.01 -6.16 -4.07
CA ARG A 59 9.09 -5.33 -3.53
C ARG A 59 10.45 -6.05 -3.53
N ALA A 60 10.45 -7.35 -3.21
CA ALA A 60 11.65 -8.17 -3.26
C ALA A 60 12.20 -8.32 -4.69
N LEU A 61 11.32 -8.39 -5.70
CA LEU A 61 11.74 -8.37 -7.10
C LEU A 61 12.49 -7.07 -7.43
N VAL A 62 11.89 -5.92 -7.09
CA VAL A 62 12.56 -4.62 -7.29
C VAL A 62 13.90 -4.56 -6.55
N ALA A 63 13.96 -5.08 -5.33
CA ALA A 63 15.16 -5.07 -4.50
C ALA A 63 16.32 -5.94 -5.02
N LYS A 64 16.09 -6.84 -5.98
CA LYS A 64 17.17 -7.60 -6.64
C LYS A 64 18.11 -6.71 -7.44
N ASP A 65 17.54 -5.72 -8.14
CA ASP A 65 18.27 -4.91 -9.09
C ASP A 65 18.43 -3.46 -8.62
N TYR A 66 17.61 -3.01 -7.66
CA TYR A 66 17.55 -1.63 -7.21
C TYR A 66 17.56 -1.52 -5.69
N ARG A 67 18.32 -0.57 -5.17
CA ARG A 67 18.20 -0.16 -3.78
C ARG A 67 16.92 0.63 -3.58
N ILE A 68 15.97 0.12 -2.83
CA ILE A 68 14.75 0.85 -2.47
C ILE A 68 15.12 2.02 -1.56
N LEU A 69 14.89 3.23 -2.03
CA LEU A 69 15.17 4.46 -1.30
C LEU A 69 13.98 4.91 -0.46
N MET A 70 12.76 4.73 -1.01
CA MET A 70 11.53 5.24 -0.42
C MET A 70 10.36 4.34 -0.79
N LEU A 71 9.43 4.15 0.14
CA LEU A 71 8.12 3.58 -0.09
C LEU A 71 7.06 4.65 0.18
N VAL A 72 6.09 4.75 -0.71
CA VAL A 72 4.92 5.61 -0.57
C VAL A 72 3.68 4.76 -0.78
N GLY A 73 2.74 4.81 0.14
CA GLY A 73 1.53 3.99 0.07
C GLY A 73 0.44 4.50 1.01
N ASP A 74 -0.76 3.99 0.86
CA ASP A 74 -1.94 4.39 1.64
C ASP A 74 -2.42 3.32 2.63
N GLN A 75 -1.72 2.17 2.65
CA GLN A 75 -2.00 1.05 3.53
C GLN A 75 -0.74 0.59 4.24
N LEU A 76 -0.86 0.13 5.48
CA LEU A 76 0.28 -0.45 6.23
C LEU A 76 0.92 -1.62 5.47
N THR A 77 0.11 -2.37 4.72
CA THR A 77 0.55 -3.48 3.85
C THR A 77 1.40 -3.05 2.65
N ASP A 78 1.51 -1.75 2.38
CA ASP A 78 2.44 -1.24 1.36
C ASP A 78 3.89 -1.26 1.85
N PHE A 79 4.09 -1.31 3.16
CA PHE A 79 5.39 -1.23 3.82
C PHE A 79 5.83 -2.57 4.42
N ILE A 80 4.91 -3.32 5.04
CA ILE A 80 5.16 -4.61 5.69
C ILE A 80 4.35 -5.73 5.01
N SER A 81 4.48 -6.97 5.50
CA SER A 81 3.73 -8.10 4.96
C SER A 81 2.23 -8.02 5.33
N LEU A 82 1.42 -8.72 4.55
CA LEU A 82 -0.01 -8.83 4.82
C LEU A 82 -0.27 -9.53 6.17
N GLU A 83 0.54 -10.55 6.48
CA GLU A 83 0.46 -11.30 7.73
C GLU A 83 0.76 -10.42 8.94
N GLU A 84 1.86 -9.65 8.89
CA GLU A 84 2.25 -8.75 9.97
C GLU A 84 1.23 -7.62 10.19
N ALA A 85 0.64 -7.10 9.11
CA ALA A 85 -0.30 -5.97 9.17
C ALA A 85 -1.75 -6.35 9.52
N ALA A 86 -2.11 -7.64 9.43
CA ALA A 86 -3.47 -8.13 9.67
C ALA A 86 -3.73 -8.29 11.18
N THR A 87 -3.80 -7.17 11.91
CA THR A 87 -3.93 -7.14 13.36
C THR A 87 -5.04 -6.19 13.83
N ASP A 88 -5.36 -6.22 15.12
CA ASP A 88 -6.25 -5.27 15.78
C ASP A 88 -5.64 -3.86 15.89
N ILE A 89 -6.42 -2.89 16.38
CA ILE A 89 -6.03 -1.49 16.48
C ILE A 89 -4.77 -1.30 17.33
N ASP A 90 -4.69 -1.96 18.49
CA ASP A 90 -3.55 -1.78 19.40
C ASP A 90 -2.26 -2.40 18.84
N SER A 91 -2.37 -3.56 18.22
CA SER A 91 -1.25 -4.19 17.53
C SER A 91 -0.77 -3.34 16.34
N ARG A 92 -1.69 -2.71 15.58
CA ARG A 92 -1.33 -1.78 14.49
C ARG A 92 -0.60 -0.54 15.03
N ARG A 93 -1.02 -0.01 16.19
CA ARG A 93 -0.34 1.11 16.86
C ARG A 93 1.08 0.72 17.27
N LYS A 94 1.26 -0.46 17.88
CA LYS A 94 2.58 -1.00 18.22
C LYS A 94 3.47 -1.21 17.00
N LEU A 95 2.90 -1.64 15.86
CA LEU A 95 3.65 -1.75 14.60
C LEU A 95 4.10 -0.37 14.09
N ALA A 96 3.27 0.66 14.19
CA ALA A 96 3.67 2.01 13.83
C ALA A 96 4.84 2.51 14.72
N GLU A 97 4.80 2.22 16.01
CA GLU A 97 5.89 2.52 16.95
C GLU A 97 7.16 1.71 16.64
N LYS A 98 7.03 0.40 16.39
CA LYS A 98 8.15 -0.50 16.00
C LYS A 98 8.93 0.05 14.81
N TYR A 99 8.24 0.64 13.84
CA TYR A 99 8.82 1.20 12.63
C TYR A 99 8.98 2.72 12.66
N SER A 100 8.99 3.33 13.85
CA SER A 100 9.10 4.80 14.03
C SER A 100 10.29 5.43 13.30
N ASP A 101 11.41 4.72 13.20
CA ASP A 101 12.60 5.19 12.48
C ASP A 101 12.44 5.23 10.94
N MET A 102 11.41 4.58 10.41
CA MET A 102 11.14 4.52 8.98
C MET A 102 10.20 5.64 8.52
N TRP A 103 9.23 6.03 9.36
CA TRP A 103 8.22 7.02 9.03
C TRP A 103 8.81 8.41 8.81
N GLY A 104 8.39 9.04 7.71
CA GLY A 104 8.88 10.36 7.31
C GLY A 104 10.32 10.41 6.78
N LYS A 105 11.04 9.28 6.79
CA LYS A 105 12.41 9.16 6.28
C LYS A 105 12.46 8.29 5.01
N LYS A 106 11.97 7.07 5.11
CA LYS A 106 11.94 6.08 4.01
C LYS A 106 10.53 5.62 3.67
N TRP A 107 9.59 5.72 4.61
CA TRP A 107 8.21 5.34 4.46
C TRP A 107 7.29 6.54 4.61
N PHE A 108 6.42 6.74 3.62
CA PHE A 108 5.49 7.87 3.58
C PHE A 108 4.07 7.33 3.42
N MET A 109 3.30 7.41 4.52
CA MET A 109 1.90 7.00 4.55
C MET A 109 1.03 8.13 4.00
N LEU A 110 0.26 7.84 2.96
CA LEU A 110 -0.81 8.72 2.46
C LEU A 110 -2.11 8.42 3.20
N THR A 111 -2.89 9.44 3.45
CA THR A 111 -4.19 9.28 4.12
C THR A 111 -5.18 8.60 3.18
N ASN A 112 -5.78 7.48 3.61
CA ASN A 112 -6.90 6.83 2.92
C ASN A 112 -8.04 6.54 3.91
N PRO A 113 -9.02 7.48 4.04
CA PRO A 113 -10.17 7.27 4.91
C PRO A 113 -11.28 6.42 4.28
N MET A 114 -11.17 6.07 2.99
CA MET A 114 -12.26 5.44 2.24
C MET A 114 -12.35 3.94 2.45
N TYR A 115 -11.20 3.25 2.47
CA TYR A 115 -11.15 1.79 2.62
C TYR A 115 -9.76 1.32 3.06
N GLY A 116 -9.68 0.09 3.58
CA GLY A 116 -8.39 -0.53 3.89
C GLY A 116 -8.46 -1.53 5.04
N LYS A 117 -7.34 -2.18 5.29
CA LYS A 117 -7.19 -3.13 6.41
C LYS A 117 -7.38 -2.49 7.79
N TRP A 118 -7.24 -1.16 7.87
CA TRP A 118 -7.54 -0.41 9.10
C TRP A 118 -9.01 -0.58 9.53
N GLU A 119 -9.92 -0.67 8.58
CA GLU A 119 -11.34 -0.87 8.85
C GLU A 119 -11.59 -2.24 9.49
N GLY A 120 -10.99 -3.30 8.94
CA GLY A 120 -11.07 -4.64 9.54
C GLY A 120 -10.54 -4.68 10.97
N ALA A 121 -9.48 -3.89 11.27
CA ALA A 121 -8.93 -3.79 12.61
C ALA A 121 -9.92 -3.19 13.62
N ILE A 122 -10.80 -2.26 13.20
CA ILE A 122 -11.87 -1.70 14.04
C ILE A 122 -12.83 -2.80 14.50
N TYR A 123 -13.09 -3.77 13.63
CA TYR A 123 -14.02 -4.87 13.87
C TYR A 123 -13.37 -6.14 14.45
N GLY A 124 -12.10 -6.06 14.87
CA GLY A 124 -11.34 -7.24 15.30
C GLY A 124 -11.22 -8.29 14.18
N ASN A 125 -11.20 -7.84 12.92
CA ASN A 125 -11.20 -8.66 11.69
C ASN A 125 -12.44 -9.52 11.47
N LYS A 126 -13.54 -9.21 12.19
CA LYS A 126 -14.87 -9.80 11.98
C LYS A 126 -15.85 -8.69 11.66
N TYR A 127 -16.23 -8.62 10.40
CA TYR A 127 -17.18 -7.60 9.96
C TYR A 127 -18.55 -7.88 10.60
N PRO A 128 -19.18 -6.86 11.20
CA PRO A 128 -20.55 -6.98 11.72
C PRO A 128 -21.56 -7.30 10.62
N ASP A 129 -22.64 -7.96 10.98
CA ASP A 129 -23.70 -8.35 10.04
C ASP A 129 -24.57 -7.17 9.59
N THR A 130 -24.62 -6.09 10.39
CA THR A 130 -25.47 -4.93 10.11
C THR A 130 -24.66 -3.65 9.90
N LYS A 131 -25.20 -2.74 9.08
CA LYS A 131 -24.60 -1.42 8.85
C LYS A 131 -24.64 -0.54 10.11
N GLU A 132 -25.66 -0.69 10.92
CA GLU A 132 -25.85 0.02 12.19
C GLU A 132 -24.71 -0.33 13.18
N GLU A 133 -24.40 -1.60 13.30
CA GLU A 133 -23.31 -2.10 14.13
C GLU A 133 -21.95 -1.62 13.62
N MET A 134 -21.72 -1.70 12.31
CA MET A 134 -20.52 -1.18 11.68
C MET A 134 -20.33 0.32 11.99
N MET A 135 -21.39 1.13 11.81
CA MET A 135 -21.34 2.56 12.08
C MET A 135 -21.06 2.84 13.56
N LYS A 136 -21.69 2.13 14.48
CA LYS A 136 -21.44 2.27 15.90
C LYS A 136 -19.97 1.99 16.25
N MET A 137 -19.42 0.88 15.75
CA MET A 137 -18.02 0.53 16.00
C MET A 137 -17.04 1.56 15.43
N ARG A 138 -17.33 2.10 14.25
CA ARG A 138 -16.53 3.19 13.66
C ARG A 138 -16.55 4.44 14.53
N LEU A 139 -17.73 4.85 14.98
CA LEU A 139 -17.89 6.02 15.86
C LEU A 139 -17.17 5.82 17.22
N ASP A 140 -17.26 4.62 17.77
CA ASP A 140 -16.57 4.26 19.01
C ASP A 140 -15.05 4.28 18.85
N ALA A 141 -14.53 3.94 17.68
CA ALA A 141 -13.10 3.97 17.37
C ALA A 141 -12.55 5.39 17.14
N LEU A 142 -13.40 6.40 16.91
CA LEU A 142 -13.01 7.80 16.73
C LEU A 142 -12.81 8.54 18.07
N LYS A 143 -12.91 7.88 19.21
CA LYS A 143 -12.65 8.50 20.52
C LYS A 143 -11.19 8.94 20.61
N PRO A 144 -10.94 10.18 21.08
CA PRO A 144 -9.59 10.73 21.24
C PRO A 144 -8.75 9.99 22.27
#